data_72b2e38b2fea2ebd12338743dfccd770
#
_entry.id   72b2e38b2fea2ebd12338743dfccd770
#
_cell.length_a   1.000
_cell.length_b   1.000
_cell.length_c   1.000
_cell.angle_alpha   90.00
_cell.angle_beta   90.00
_cell.angle_gamma   90.00
#
_symmetry.space_group_name_H-M   'P 1'
#
loop_
_entity.id
_entity.type
_entity.pdbx_description
1 polymer ?
#
loop_
_entity_poly.entity_id
_entity_poly.type
_entity_poly.pdbx_seq_one_letter_code
_entity_poly.pdbx_strand_id
1 'polypeptide(L)'
;MLKAAAPVALAAVGRSVTPGVNMQDLCHRLNQETGFIIPCMTSTVVFGNPPERVVPLAGDLARAGLTVLQSLGVLADLAEVVQKCRPDVLVCHVAKADDALFNITRLLAASASCAVLVLTDSLSEDQIAVSAAAGVHAYVADGYSAHRLPALVQLAKARFKHEAALVQALHEARNRLEERKVVDHAKTILMRARQLSDDDAFRMMRTASMHSNQRLADVSGHIIHAARFADGVNRAGQLRMLSQRLVKLYALQLLRPDHAPQTALKEAVKRIDDNLTVLRQNFAQPELAALVKQAGLTWGELKQRLKRQPPAHEMGAVDALAEALLAHAEQLTSQLENAGSASRLQVLNLAGRQRMLSQRFAKFALLQALAKSGRAGGTAAMLEARQSFEKAQHYLNNIPLSTPEIGQLLATAKLDWRRLLAGAERIELAAGQGEVESASEALLSVFEQLSASYETSMQMLMG
;
A
#
# COMPACT_ATOMS: atom_id res chain seq x y z
N MET A 1 46.87 -46.07 -13.66
CA MET A 1 46.28 -46.11 -12.30
C MET A 1 45.02 -45.25 -12.14
N LEU A 2 44.32 -44.88 -13.20
CA LEU A 2 43.18 -43.94 -13.15
C LEU A 2 41.80 -44.57 -13.40
N LYS A 3 41.71 -45.91 -13.59
CA LYS A 3 40.43 -46.60 -13.84
C LYS A 3 39.80 -47.30 -12.62
N ALA A 4 40.42 -47.23 -11.45
CA ALA A 4 39.97 -47.99 -10.26
C ALA A 4 39.25 -47.11 -9.21
N ALA A 5 39.23 -45.77 -9.33
CA ALA A 5 38.67 -44.88 -8.34
C ALA A 5 37.16 -44.58 -8.52
N ALA A 6 36.63 -44.80 -9.72
CA ALA A 6 35.21 -44.52 -10.02
C ALA A 6 34.18 -45.37 -9.27
N PRO A 7 34.39 -46.68 -9.09
CA PRO A 7 33.42 -47.55 -8.39
C PRO A 7 33.34 -47.30 -6.89
N VAL A 8 34.42 -46.79 -6.26
CA VAL A 8 34.44 -46.55 -4.80
C VAL A 8 33.70 -45.25 -4.44
N ALA A 9 33.75 -44.24 -5.31
CA ALA A 9 32.99 -43.00 -5.13
C ALA A 9 31.47 -43.21 -5.30
N LEU A 10 31.07 -44.05 -6.25
CA LEU A 10 29.65 -44.40 -6.43
C LEU A 10 29.10 -45.24 -5.27
N ALA A 11 29.89 -46.08 -4.63
CA ALA A 11 29.48 -46.88 -3.48
C ALA A 11 29.35 -46.04 -2.18
N ALA A 12 30.09 -44.96 -2.06
CA ALA A 12 29.99 -44.01 -0.94
C ALA A 12 28.73 -43.11 -1.03
N VAL A 13 28.33 -42.72 -2.24
CA VAL A 13 27.11 -41.90 -2.48
C VAL A 13 25.83 -42.67 -2.15
N GLY A 14 25.80 -44.01 -2.43
CA GLY A 14 24.64 -44.86 -2.16
C GLY A 14 24.34 -45.13 -0.68
N ARG A 15 25.24 -44.82 0.26
CA ARG A 15 25.08 -45.07 1.70
C ARG A 15 24.82 -43.83 2.58
N SER A 16 24.83 -42.65 2.02
CA SER A 16 24.72 -41.38 2.79
C SER A 16 23.63 -40.43 2.34
N VAL A 17 22.67 -40.85 1.56
CA VAL A 17 21.58 -39.96 1.14
C VAL A 17 20.51 -39.94 2.23
N THR A 18 20.54 -38.86 3.05
CA THR A 18 19.42 -38.55 3.93
C THR A 18 18.20 -38.16 3.11
N PRO A 19 16.98 -38.57 3.48
CA PRO A 19 15.75 -38.17 2.80
C PRO A 19 15.60 -36.64 2.79
N GLY A 20 15.50 -36.05 1.58
CA GLY A 20 15.29 -34.58 1.40
C GLY A 20 16.40 -33.82 0.68
N VAL A 21 17.52 -34.45 0.33
CA VAL A 21 18.58 -33.79 -0.44
C VAL A 21 18.29 -33.97 -1.94
N ASN A 22 18.20 -32.87 -2.69
CA ASN A 22 18.07 -32.89 -4.15
C ASN A 22 19.36 -33.47 -4.74
N MET A 23 19.24 -34.59 -5.47
CA MET A 23 20.37 -35.29 -6.08
C MET A 23 21.13 -34.44 -7.11
N GLN A 24 20.45 -33.53 -7.78
CA GLN A 24 21.09 -32.58 -8.72
C GLN A 24 22.00 -31.57 -7.98
N ASP A 25 21.54 -31.04 -6.84
CA ASP A 25 22.34 -30.14 -6.01
C ASP A 25 23.56 -30.87 -5.42
N LEU A 26 23.37 -32.12 -5.01
CA LEU A 26 24.48 -32.94 -4.51
C LEU A 26 25.50 -33.26 -5.62
N CYS A 27 25.04 -33.66 -6.81
CA CYS A 27 25.91 -33.85 -7.97
C CYS A 27 26.63 -32.58 -8.40
N HIS A 28 25.92 -31.45 -8.37
CA HIS A 28 26.50 -30.13 -8.72
C HIS A 28 27.59 -29.72 -7.73
N ARG A 29 27.37 -29.86 -6.43
CA ARG A 29 28.37 -29.62 -5.37
C ARG A 29 29.58 -30.56 -5.52
N LEU A 30 29.33 -31.87 -5.70
CA LEU A 30 30.40 -32.82 -5.88
C LEU A 30 31.21 -32.58 -7.18
N ASN A 31 30.56 -32.17 -8.25
CA ASN A 31 31.25 -31.75 -9.48
C ASN A 31 32.11 -30.51 -9.30
N GLN A 32 31.64 -29.53 -8.50
CA GLN A 32 32.42 -28.33 -8.15
C GLN A 32 33.58 -28.64 -7.21
N GLU A 33 33.38 -29.52 -6.22
CA GLU A 33 34.41 -29.83 -5.23
C GLU A 33 35.48 -30.81 -5.75
N THR A 34 35.11 -31.74 -6.62
CA THR A 34 36.02 -32.79 -7.08
C THR A 34 36.59 -32.60 -8.47
N GLY A 35 36.05 -31.67 -9.27
CA GLY A 35 36.45 -31.47 -10.68
C GLY A 35 36.09 -32.63 -11.62
N PHE A 36 35.37 -33.66 -11.12
CA PHE A 36 34.89 -34.79 -11.91
C PHE A 36 33.45 -34.56 -12.35
N ILE A 37 33.14 -34.80 -13.62
CA ILE A 37 31.76 -34.78 -14.12
C ILE A 37 31.09 -36.10 -13.72
N ILE A 38 30.42 -36.09 -12.55
CA ILE A 38 29.56 -37.21 -12.16
C ILE A 38 28.26 -37.09 -12.97
N PRO A 39 27.88 -38.05 -13.81
CA PRO A 39 26.64 -37.97 -14.54
C PRO A 39 25.48 -37.98 -13.54
N CYS A 40 24.73 -36.91 -13.51
CA CYS A 40 23.56 -36.79 -12.64
C CYS A 40 22.46 -37.75 -13.16
N MET A 41 22.26 -38.86 -12.44
CA MET A 41 21.24 -39.85 -12.82
C MET A 41 19.87 -39.24 -12.55
N THR A 42 18.96 -39.29 -13.54
CA THR A 42 17.59 -38.80 -13.40
C THR A 42 16.83 -39.62 -12.35
N SER A 43 16.38 -38.96 -11.29
CA SER A 43 15.60 -39.55 -10.22
C SER A 43 14.11 -39.61 -10.59
N THR A 44 13.44 -40.69 -10.22
CA THR A 44 12.02 -40.89 -10.54
C THR A 44 11.25 -41.48 -9.36
N VAL A 45 9.99 -41.05 -9.22
CA VAL A 45 8.97 -41.73 -8.42
C VAL A 45 8.03 -42.43 -9.40
N VAL A 46 7.66 -43.67 -9.08
CA VAL A 46 6.80 -44.51 -9.93
C VAL A 46 5.46 -44.70 -9.25
N PHE A 47 4.38 -44.44 -9.96
CA PHE A 47 3.02 -44.73 -9.53
C PHE A 47 2.37 -45.72 -10.53
N GLY A 48 1.68 -46.75 -10.04
CA GLY A 48 0.95 -47.70 -10.86
C GLY A 48 -0.42 -48.04 -10.32
N ASN A 49 -1.42 -48.02 -11.19
CA ASN A 49 -2.78 -48.44 -10.87
C ASN A 49 -3.34 -49.32 -12.04
N PRO A 50 -3.59 -50.62 -11.84
CA PRO A 50 -3.45 -51.35 -10.57
C PRO A 50 -1.98 -51.53 -10.13
N PRO A 51 -1.73 -51.85 -8.82
CA PRO A 51 -0.37 -51.91 -8.23
C PRO A 51 0.58 -52.91 -8.92
N GLU A 52 0.07 -53.91 -9.58
CA GLU A 52 0.83 -54.90 -10.33
C GLU A 52 1.69 -54.29 -11.46
N ARG A 53 1.31 -53.06 -11.93
CA ARG A 53 2.04 -52.34 -12.98
C ARG A 53 3.30 -51.65 -12.48
N VAL A 54 3.44 -51.49 -11.18
CA VAL A 54 4.55 -50.74 -10.55
C VAL A 54 5.88 -51.49 -10.76
N VAL A 55 5.90 -52.79 -10.47
CA VAL A 55 7.15 -53.58 -10.47
C VAL A 55 7.78 -53.67 -11.84
N PRO A 56 7.04 -54.01 -12.91
CA PRO A 56 7.60 -54.04 -14.26
C PRO A 56 8.13 -52.69 -14.71
N LEU A 57 7.36 -51.60 -14.49
CA LEU A 57 7.75 -50.26 -14.88
C LEU A 57 8.99 -49.77 -14.13
N ALA A 58 9.08 -50.02 -12.83
CA ALA A 58 10.25 -49.64 -12.03
C ALA A 58 11.51 -50.38 -12.51
N GLY A 59 11.38 -51.68 -12.86
CA GLY A 59 12.46 -52.47 -13.43
C GLY A 59 12.92 -51.97 -14.80
N ASP A 60 11.98 -51.55 -15.67
CA ASP A 60 12.29 -51.00 -16.99
C ASP A 60 12.97 -49.64 -16.90
N LEU A 61 12.52 -48.78 -16.00
CA LEU A 61 13.14 -47.46 -15.73
C LEU A 61 14.56 -47.64 -15.18
N ALA A 62 14.77 -48.57 -14.25
CA ALA A 62 16.10 -48.85 -13.71
C ALA A 62 17.06 -49.38 -14.80
N ARG A 63 16.58 -50.28 -15.69
CA ARG A 63 17.35 -50.76 -16.86
C ARG A 63 17.65 -49.64 -17.86
N ALA A 64 16.77 -48.64 -17.91
CA ALA A 64 16.96 -47.45 -18.75
C ALA A 64 17.92 -46.42 -18.13
N GLY A 65 18.54 -46.72 -16.98
CA GLY A 65 19.50 -45.85 -16.32
C GLY A 65 18.89 -44.74 -15.42
N LEU A 66 17.61 -44.87 -15.01
CA LEU A 66 16.96 -43.97 -14.12
C LEU A 66 16.99 -44.51 -12.68
N THR A 67 17.13 -43.60 -11.71
CA THR A 67 17.11 -43.96 -10.28
C THR A 67 15.69 -43.92 -9.74
N VAL A 68 15.10 -45.08 -9.45
CA VAL A 68 13.77 -45.15 -8.83
C VAL A 68 13.91 -44.91 -7.33
N LEU A 69 13.41 -43.76 -6.85
CA LEU A 69 13.45 -43.34 -5.43
C LEU A 69 12.38 -44.09 -4.63
N GLN A 70 11.18 -44.15 -5.16
CA GLN A 70 10.03 -44.82 -4.52
C GLN A 70 9.02 -45.30 -5.56
N SER A 71 8.30 -46.38 -5.20
CA SER A 71 7.24 -46.96 -6.00
C SER A 71 5.95 -47.04 -5.19
N LEU A 72 4.83 -46.64 -5.80
CA LEU A 72 3.54 -46.47 -5.14
C LEU A 72 2.41 -47.15 -5.92
N GLY A 73 1.49 -47.76 -5.18
CA GLY A 73 0.22 -48.30 -5.73
C GLY A 73 -1.01 -47.57 -5.20
N VAL A 74 -0.84 -46.61 -4.26
CA VAL A 74 -1.93 -45.85 -3.63
C VAL A 74 -1.82 -44.38 -4.06
N LEU A 75 -2.90 -43.86 -4.64
CA LEU A 75 -2.93 -42.51 -5.19
C LEU A 75 -2.87 -41.42 -4.10
N ALA A 76 -3.48 -41.68 -2.93
CA ALA A 76 -3.53 -40.72 -1.82
C ALA A 76 -2.15 -40.31 -1.30
N ASP A 77 -1.16 -41.22 -1.38
CA ASP A 77 0.18 -40.96 -0.84
C ASP A 77 1.10 -40.26 -1.86
N LEU A 78 0.65 -40.13 -3.11
CA LEU A 78 1.48 -39.66 -4.21
C LEU A 78 2.01 -38.23 -4.01
N ALA A 79 1.16 -37.30 -3.57
CA ALA A 79 1.55 -35.94 -3.40
C ALA A 79 2.58 -35.77 -2.27
N GLU A 80 2.39 -36.47 -1.15
CA GLU A 80 3.32 -36.44 -0.01
C GLU A 80 4.69 -37.00 -0.39
N VAL A 81 4.69 -38.14 -1.08
CA VAL A 81 5.93 -38.79 -1.50
C VAL A 81 6.71 -37.95 -2.51
N VAL A 82 6.03 -37.34 -3.49
CA VAL A 82 6.69 -36.45 -4.45
C VAL A 82 7.30 -35.25 -3.76
N GLN A 83 6.60 -34.61 -2.78
CA GLN A 83 7.13 -33.50 -2.00
C GLN A 83 8.33 -33.91 -1.14
N LYS A 84 8.31 -35.10 -0.55
CA LYS A 84 9.39 -35.66 0.28
C LYS A 84 10.62 -36.04 -0.52
N CYS A 85 10.42 -36.81 -1.61
CA CYS A 85 11.50 -37.35 -2.43
C CYS A 85 12.07 -36.37 -3.44
N ARG A 86 11.29 -35.32 -3.85
CA ARG A 86 11.64 -34.35 -4.89
C ARG A 86 12.27 -34.98 -6.12
N PRO A 87 11.57 -35.87 -6.82
CA PRO A 87 12.11 -36.56 -8.01
C PRO A 87 12.24 -35.56 -9.17
N ASP A 88 13.10 -35.87 -10.13
CA ASP A 88 13.15 -35.16 -11.43
C ASP A 88 11.89 -35.40 -12.26
N VAL A 89 11.37 -36.60 -12.18
CA VAL A 89 10.20 -37.08 -12.97
C VAL A 89 9.30 -37.98 -12.13
N LEU A 90 8.01 -37.71 -12.17
CA LEU A 90 6.98 -38.66 -11.76
C LEU A 90 6.51 -39.45 -12.97
N VAL A 91 6.57 -40.78 -12.90
CA VAL A 91 6.06 -41.66 -13.95
C VAL A 91 4.85 -42.43 -13.43
N CYS A 92 3.68 -42.17 -14.02
CA CYS A 92 2.43 -42.87 -13.70
C CYS A 92 2.08 -43.85 -14.78
N HIS A 93 1.78 -45.12 -14.40
CA HIS A 93 1.25 -46.14 -15.32
C HIS A 93 -0.14 -46.60 -14.84
N VAL A 94 -1.16 -46.19 -15.58
CA VAL A 94 -2.56 -46.42 -15.21
C VAL A 94 -3.33 -47.11 -16.35
N ALA A 95 -4.33 -47.89 -16.01
CA ALA A 95 -5.19 -48.51 -17.04
C ALA A 95 -5.98 -47.41 -17.79
N LYS A 96 -6.52 -46.46 -17.04
CA LYS A 96 -7.21 -45.28 -17.53
C LYS A 96 -6.88 -44.08 -16.60
N ALA A 97 -6.50 -42.97 -17.19
CA ALA A 97 -6.32 -41.74 -16.42
C ALA A 97 -7.69 -41.19 -16.01
N ASP A 98 -7.86 -40.90 -14.75
CA ASP A 98 -9.10 -40.38 -14.16
C ASP A 98 -8.91 -38.98 -13.57
N ASP A 99 -10.03 -38.35 -13.18
CA ASP A 99 -10.02 -37.01 -12.58
C ASP A 99 -9.25 -36.96 -11.25
N ALA A 100 -9.19 -38.08 -10.52
CA ALA A 100 -8.45 -38.15 -9.27
C ALA A 100 -6.93 -38.01 -9.51
N LEU A 101 -6.39 -38.69 -10.52
CA LEU A 101 -5.02 -38.53 -10.94
C LEU A 101 -4.74 -37.11 -11.44
N PHE A 102 -5.61 -36.55 -12.30
CA PHE A 102 -5.45 -35.20 -12.84
C PHE A 102 -5.53 -34.10 -11.76
N ASN A 103 -6.31 -34.31 -10.70
CA ASN A 103 -6.33 -33.36 -9.57
C ASN A 103 -5.00 -33.34 -8.83
N ILE A 104 -4.37 -34.50 -8.63
CA ILE A 104 -3.05 -34.58 -7.98
C ILE A 104 -1.97 -33.97 -8.89
N THR A 105 -1.99 -34.27 -10.19
CA THR A 105 -1.00 -33.69 -11.12
C THR A 105 -1.13 -32.18 -11.20
N ARG A 106 -2.34 -31.57 -11.11
CA ARG A 106 -2.53 -30.11 -10.99
C ARG A 106 -1.91 -29.54 -9.74
N LEU A 107 -2.07 -30.22 -8.60
CA LEU A 107 -1.44 -29.80 -7.35
C LEU A 107 0.09 -29.81 -7.44
N LEU A 108 0.66 -30.83 -8.05
CA LEU A 108 2.09 -30.96 -8.27
C LEU A 108 2.61 -29.91 -9.27
N ALA A 109 1.86 -29.63 -10.35
CA ALA A 109 2.18 -28.60 -11.32
C ALA A 109 2.17 -27.18 -10.68
N ALA A 110 1.18 -26.90 -9.82
CA ALA A 110 1.10 -25.62 -9.10
C ALA A 110 2.31 -25.37 -8.20
N SER A 111 2.94 -26.43 -7.66
CA SER A 111 4.17 -26.35 -6.87
C SER A 111 5.46 -26.45 -7.70
N ALA A 112 5.34 -26.60 -9.03
CA ALA A 112 6.46 -26.85 -9.97
C ALA A 112 7.45 -27.91 -9.46
N SER A 113 6.91 -29.03 -8.93
CA SER A 113 7.70 -29.96 -8.14
C SER A 113 8.57 -30.88 -9.02
N CYS A 114 8.04 -31.40 -10.14
CA CYS A 114 8.75 -32.30 -11.06
C CYS A 114 8.05 -32.42 -12.41
N ALA A 115 8.75 -33.01 -13.40
CA ALA A 115 8.10 -33.42 -14.65
C ALA A 115 7.14 -34.60 -14.42
N VAL A 116 6.02 -34.59 -15.13
CA VAL A 116 5.01 -35.68 -15.03
C VAL A 116 4.86 -36.41 -16.37
N LEU A 117 5.05 -37.71 -16.36
CA LEU A 117 4.81 -38.62 -17.48
C LEU A 117 3.68 -39.58 -17.12
N VAL A 118 2.62 -39.62 -17.91
CA VAL A 118 1.50 -40.56 -17.75
C VAL A 118 1.49 -41.53 -18.89
N LEU A 119 1.50 -42.82 -18.56
CA LEU A 119 1.38 -43.97 -19.45
C LEU A 119 0.01 -44.60 -19.20
N THR A 120 -0.78 -44.82 -20.24
CA THR A 120 -2.12 -45.43 -20.12
C THR A 120 -2.39 -46.41 -21.23
N ASP A 121 -3.27 -47.40 -20.98
CA ASP A 121 -3.70 -48.35 -22.00
C ASP A 121 -4.89 -47.82 -22.81
N SER A 122 -5.54 -46.75 -22.34
CA SER A 122 -6.73 -46.20 -22.98
C SER A 122 -6.39 -44.98 -23.81
N LEU A 123 -6.79 -44.98 -25.07
CA LEU A 123 -6.73 -43.81 -25.92
C LEU A 123 -8.05 -43.02 -25.83
N SER A 124 -8.00 -41.76 -25.43
CA SER A 124 -9.13 -40.82 -25.47
C SER A 124 -8.61 -39.45 -25.81
N GLU A 125 -9.11 -38.86 -26.90
CA GLU A 125 -8.71 -37.54 -27.35
C GLU A 125 -9.04 -36.44 -26.30
N ASP A 126 -10.20 -36.57 -25.65
CA ASP A 126 -10.61 -35.64 -24.60
C ASP A 126 -9.63 -35.64 -23.40
N GLN A 127 -9.08 -36.82 -23.05
CA GLN A 127 -8.12 -36.94 -21.95
C GLN A 127 -6.76 -36.31 -22.28
N ILE A 128 -6.37 -36.21 -23.53
CA ILE A 128 -5.11 -35.58 -23.94
C ILE A 128 -5.16 -34.09 -23.60
N ALA A 129 -6.25 -33.39 -23.96
CA ALA A 129 -6.43 -31.96 -23.63
C ALA A 129 -6.51 -31.74 -22.12
N VAL A 130 -7.26 -32.56 -21.39
CA VAL A 130 -7.38 -32.50 -19.92
C VAL A 130 -6.03 -32.73 -19.24
N SER A 131 -5.25 -33.74 -19.74
CA SER A 131 -3.92 -34.05 -19.19
C SER A 131 -2.95 -32.86 -19.29
N ALA A 132 -2.93 -32.20 -20.46
CA ALA A 132 -2.10 -31.00 -20.65
C ALA A 132 -2.48 -29.87 -19.68
N ALA A 133 -3.79 -29.62 -19.51
CA ALA A 133 -4.30 -28.65 -18.55
C ALA A 133 -4.06 -29.04 -17.07
N ALA A 134 -3.81 -30.33 -16.82
CA ALA A 134 -3.49 -30.87 -15.50
C ALA A 134 -1.99 -30.92 -15.19
N GLY A 135 -1.13 -30.33 -16.03
CA GLY A 135 0.31 -30.30 -15.81
C GLY A 135 1.03 -31.62 -16.13
N VAL A 136 0.46 -32.45 -17.02
CA VAL A 136 1.11 -33.61 -17.52
C VAL A 136 2.01 -33.25 -18.71
N HIS A 137 3.31 -33.46 -18.58
CA HIS A 137 4.30 -33.04 -19.58
C HIS A 137 4.47 -34.02 -20.73
N ALA A 138 4.14 -35.29 -20.50
CA ALA A 138 4.01 -36.30 -21.57
C ALA A 138 2.88 -37.28 -21.23
N TYR A 139 1.99 -37.51 -22.20
CA TYR A 139 0.89 -38.44 -22.10
C TYR A 139 1.02 -39.49 -23.23
N VAL A 140 1.07 -40.76 -22.89
CA VAL A 140 1.27 -41.86 -23.81
C VAL A 140 0.13 -42.87 -23.67
N ALA A 141 -0.62 -43.06 -24.75
CA ALA A 141 -1.68 -44.04 -24.84
C ALA A 141 -1.16 -45.39 -25.40
N ASP A 142 -1.96 -46.42 -25.29
CA ASP A 142 -1.69 -47.79 -25.75
C ASP A 142 -0.46 -48.45 -25.10
N GLY A 143 -0.25 -48.12 -23.79
CA GLY A 143 0.85 -48.69 -23.03
C GLY A 143 2.20 -48.03 -23.34
N TYR A 144 3.28 -48.73 -22.99
CA TYR A 144 4.63 -48.22 -23.27
C TYR A 144 5.55 -49.33 -23.76
N SER A 145 6.62 -48.93 -24.41
CA SER A 145 7.71 -49.82 -24.81
C SER A 145 8.98 -49.44 -24.05
N ALA A 146 9.63 -50.40 -23.37
CA ALA A 146 10.76 -50.16 -22.48
C ALA A 146 11.90 -49.38 -23.15
N HIS A 147 12.19 -49.63 -24.44
CA HIS A 147 13.25 -48.92 -25.18
C HIS A 147 12.93 -47.44 -25.44
N ARG A 148 11.66 -46.99 -25.34
CA ARG A 148 11.22 -45.60 -25.56
C ARG A 148 11.20 -44.78 -24.27
N LEU A 149 11.24 -45.42 -23.09
CA LEU A 149 11.16 -44.73 -21.80
C LEU A 149 12.20 -43.63 -21.63
N PRO A 150 13.50 -43.83 -21.99
CA PRO A 150 14.48 -42.73 -21.86
C PRO A 150 14.08 -41.47 -22.65
N ALA A 151 13.62 -41.65 -23.88
CA ALA A 151 13.21 -40.55 -24.74
C ALA A 151 11.95 -39.85 -24.22
N LEU A 152 10.97 -40.58 -23.69
CA LEU A 152 9.74 -40.03 -23.10
C LEU A 152 10.03 -39.22 -21.82
N VAL A 153 10.91 -39.75 -20.98
CA VAL A 153 11.35 -39.04 -19.77
C VAL A 153 12.08 -37.74 -20.13
N GLN A 154 12.99 -37.79 -21.13
CA GLN A 154 13.66 -36.56 -21.59
C GLN A 154 12.69 -35.57 -22.21
N LEU A 155 11.68 -36.02 -22.96
CA LEU A 155 10.63 -35.15 -23.50
C LEU A 155 9.83 -34.47 -22.36
N ALA A 156 9.41 -35.23 -21.35
CA ALA A 156 8.69 -34.70 -20.20
C ALA A 156 9.54 -33.66 -19.44
N LYS A 157 10.82 -33.95 -19.19
CA LYS A 157 11.76 -33.00 -18.55
C LYS A 157 11.97 -31.75 -19.38
N ALA A 158 12.12 -31.87 -20.70
CA ALA A 158 12.31 -30.73 -21.58
C ALA A 158 11.08 -29.81 -21.57
N ARG A 159 9.86 -30.37 -21.65
CA ARG A 159 8.61 -29.62 -21.56
C ARG A 159 8.45 -28.93 -20.20
N PHE A 160 8.69 -29.66 -19.11
CA PHE A 160 8.66 -29.08 -17.75
C PHE A 160 9.61 -27.89 -17.61
N LYS A 161 10.89 -28.05 -18.05
CA LYS A 161 11.86 -26.95 -18.02
C LYS A 161 11.42 -25.74 -18.85
N HIS A 162 10.84 -25.97 -20.01
CA HIS A 162 10.35 -24.91 -20.89
C HIS A 162 9.17 -24.15 -20.24
N GLU A 163 8.21 -24.89 -19.68
CA GLU A 163 7.06 -24.33 -18.99
C GLU A 163 7.49 -23.53 -17.75
N ALA A 164 8.37 -24.09 -16.92
CA ALA A 164 8.93 -23.40 -15.76
C ALA A 164 9.67 -22.11 -16.16
N ALA A 165 10.43 -22.15 -17.27
CA ALA A 165 11.09 -20.94 -17.77
C ALA A 165 10.11 -19.86 -18.26
N LEU A 166 9.00 -20.26 -18.91
CA LEU A 166 7.94 -19.34 -19.33
C LEU A 166 7.23 -18.70 -18.13
N VAL A 167 6.87 -19.49 -17.11
CA VAL A 167 6.25 -18.98 -15.87
C VAL A 167 7.19 -18.01 -15.16
N GLN A 168 8.48 -18.34 -15.07
CA GLN A 168 9.49 -17.46 -14.49
C GLN A 168 9.62 -16.15 -15.27
N ALA A 169 9.71 -16.22 -16.60
CA ALA A 169 9.82 -15.03 -17.46
C ALA A 169 8.58 -14.13 -17.34
N LEU A 170 7.38 -14.73 -17.25
CA LEU A 170 6.14 -14.00 -17.03
C LEU A 170 6.14 -13.29 -15.68
N HIS A 171 6.57 -13.99 -14.63
CA HIS A 171 6.68 -13.41 -13.28
C HIS A 171 7.66 -12.23 -13.24
N GLU A 172 8.83 -12.38 -13.84
CA GLU A 172 9.83 -11.31 -13.95
C GLU A 172 9.32 -10.12 -14.76
N ALA A 173 8.63 -10.37 -15.89
CA ALA A 173 8.05 -9.31 -16.71
C ALA A 173 6.97 -8.54 -15.92
N ARG A 174 6.14 -9.25 -15.17
CA ARG A 174 5.12 -8.65 -14.29
C ARG A 174 5.74 -7.80 -13.19
N ASN A 175 6.77 -8.30 -12.52
CA ASN A 175 7.49 -7.56 -11.48
C ASN A 175 8.12 -6.28 -12.03
N ARG A 176 8.78 -6.34 -13.20
CA ARG A 176 9.34 -5.16 -13.88
C ARG A 176 8.27 -4.13 -14.23
N LEU A 177 7.08 -4.57 -14.66
CA LEU A 177 5.96 -3.68 -14.95
C LEU A 177 5.46 -2.98 -13.67
N GLU A 178 5.32 -3.70 -12.56
CA GLU A 178 4.90 -3.10 -11.29
C GLU A 178 5.96 -2.13 -10.75
N GLU A 179 7.25 -2.47 -10.79
CA GLU A 179 8.34 -1.55 -10.44
C GLU A 179 8.29 -0.26 -11.28
N ARG A 180 8.04 -0.39 -12.59
CA ARG A 180 7.93 0.78 -13.47
C ARG A 180 6.74 1.66 -13.10
N LYS A 181 5.57 1.09 -12.77
CA LYS A 181 4.41 1.85 -12.31
C LYS A 181 4.71 2.64 -11.03
N VAL A 182 5.42 2.04 -10.08
CA VAL A 182 5.82 2.69 -8.83
C VAL A 182 6.75 3.88 -9.13
N VAL A 183 7.73 3.71 -10.02
CA VAL A 183 8.65 4.78 -10.44
C VAL A 183 7.90 5.91 -11.15
N ASP A 184 7.01 5.60 -12.11
CA ASP A 184 6.23 6.61 -12.83
C ASP A 184 5.27 7.38 -11.91
N HIS A 185 4.70 6.71 -10.91
CA HIS A 185 3.86 7.38 -9.91
C HIS A 185 4.66 8.34 -9.03
N ALA A 186 5.83 7.91 -8.50
CA ALA A 186 6.69 8.78 -7.71
C ALA A 186 7.19 9.98 -8.51
N LYS A 187 7.55 9.76 -9.79
CA LYS A 187 7.93 10.81 -10.73
C LYS A 187 6.81 11.85 -10.88
N THR A 188 5.57 11.40 -11.10
CA THR A 188 4.40 12.28 -11.21
C THR A 188 4.19 13.13 -9.95
N ILE A 189 4.40 12.55 -8.76
CA ILE A 189 4.33 13.26 -7.48
C ILE A 189 5.38 14.38 -7.44
N LEU A 190 6.64 14.07 -7.77
CA LEU A 190 7.73 15.05 -7.77
C LEU A 190 7.53 16.16 -8.81
N MET A 191 7.09 15.82 -10.02
CA MET A 191 6.75 16.80 -11.06
C MET A 191 5.72 17.82 -10.57
N ARG A 192 4.66 17.35 -9.91
CA ARG A 192 3.61 18.22 -9.36
C ARG A 192 4.08 19.02 -8.15
N ALA A 193 4.80 18.39 -7.22
CA ALA A 193 5.24 19.01 -5.99
C ALA A 193 6.33 20.07 -6.20
N ARG A 194 7.20 19.88 -7.19
CA ARG A 194 8.37 20.75 -7.44
C ARG A 194 8.34 21.47 -8.79
N GLN A 195 7.24 21.34 -9.55
CA GLN A 195 7.11 21.89 -10.91
C GLN A 195 8.29 21.51 -11.82
N LEU A 196 8.79 20.28 -11.66
CA LEU A 196 9.91 19.76 -12.43
C LEU A 196 9.45 19.18 -13.78
N SER A 197 10.39 19.16 -14.74
CA SER A 197 10.22 18.35 -15.95
C SER A 197 10.28 16.85 -15.61
N ASP A 198 9.84 16.03 -16.56
CA ASP A 198 9.89 14.55 -16.45
C ASP A 198 11.35 14.07 -16.22
N ASP A 199 12.29 14.61 -17.01
CA ASP A 199 13.69 14.26 -16.93
C ASP A 199 14.35 14.71 -15.63
N ASP A 200 13.98 15.89 -15.10
CA ASP A 200 14.53 16.40 -13.86
C ASP A 200 14.05 15.58 -12.66
N ALA A 201 12.75 15.23 -12.63
CA ALA A 201 12.18 14.37 -11.60
C ALA A 201 12.86 12.99 -11.60
N PHE A 202 13.05 12.39 -12.78
CA PHE A 202 13.73 11.10 -12.91
C PHE A 202 15.21 11.18 -12.47
N ARG A 203 15.95 12.23 -12.89
CA ARG A 203 17.35 12.46 -12.46
C ARG A 203 17.46 12.58 -10.95
N MET A 204 16.56 13.32 -10.32
CA MET A 204 16.52 13.47 -8.85
C MET A 204 16.34 12.13 -8.15
N MET A 205 15.37 11.31 -8.58
CA MET A 205 15.13 9.99 -8.02
C MET A 205 16.33 9.06 -8.20
N ARG A 206 16.95 9.09 -9.38
CA ARG A 206 18.17 8.31 -9.68
C ARG A 206 19.35 8.72 -8.80
N THR A 207 19.56 10.02 -8.62
CA THR A 207 20.60 10.54 -7.74
C THR A 207 20.37 10.09 -6.29
N ALA A 208 19.14 10.19 -5.78
CA ALA A 208 18.78 9.70 -4.45
C ALA A 208 18.99 8.19 -4.30
N SER A 209 18.64 7.40 -5.32
CA SER A 209 18.87 5.95 -5.37
C SER A 209 20.38 5.61 -5.29
N MET A 210 21.21 6.33 -6.03
CA MET A 210 22.67 6.13 -6.02
C MET A 210 23.31 6.54 -4.69
N HIS A 211 22.91 7.67 -4.10
CA HIS A 211 23.45 8.14 -2.82
C HIS A 211 23.03 7.26 -1.64
N SER A 212 21.81 6.74 -1.66
CA SER A 212 21.30 5.87 -0.60
C SER A 212 21.66 4.39 -0.78
N ASN A 213 22.26 4.01 -1.92
CA ASN A 213 22.52 2.63 -2.32
C ASN A 213 21.26 1.74 -2.26
N GLN A 214 20.10 2.30 -2.62
CA GLN A 214 18.80 1.62 -2.67
C GLN A 214 18.33 1.46 -4.11
N ARG A 215 17.43 0.50 -4.36
CA ARG A 215 16.80 0.39 -5.69
C ARG A 215 15.93 1.60 -5.98
N LEU A 216 15.84 1.98 -7.23
CA LEU A 216 14.99 3.10 -7.66
C LEU A 216 13.51 2.91 -7.26
N ALA A 217 13.02 1.66 -7.31
CA ALA A 217 11.67 1.31 -6.88
C ALA A 217 11.46 1.54 -5.37
N ASP A 218 12.46 1.24 -4.54
CA ASP A 218 12.39 1.45 -3.08
C ASP A 218 12.34 2.95 -2.74
N VAL A 219 13.22 3.74 -3.36
CA VAL A 219 13.21 5.22 -3.24
C VAL A 219 11.86 5.79 -3.70
N SER A 220 11.34 5.28 -4.81
CA SER A 220 10.01 5.65 -5.31
C SER A 220 8.90 5.33 -4.31
N GLY A 221 8.95 4.15 -3.71
CA GLY A 221 8.04 3.76 -2.64
C GLY A 221 8.09 4.71 -1.44
N HIS A 222 9.28 5.14 -1.02
CA HIS A 222 9.43 6.12 0.06
C HIS A 222 8.83 7.49 -0.30
N ILE A 223 9.02 7.95 -1.55
CA ILE A 223 8.42 9.21 -2.04
C ILE A 223 6.90 9.13 -2.01
N ILE A 224 6.31 8.06 -2.53
CA ILE A 224 4.85 7.84 -2.53
C ILE A 224 4.32 7.79 -1.10
N HIS A 225 5.01 7.08 -0.20
CA HIS A 225 4.64 6.98 1.20
C HIS A 225 4.65 8.36 1.88
N ALA A 226 5.74 9.12 1.73
CA ALA A 226 5.87 10.45 2.30
C ALA A 226 4.80 11.41 1.78
N ALA A 227 4.53 11.40 0.47
CA ALA A 227 3.50 12.23 -0.15
C ALA A 227 2.08 11.87 0.36
N ARG A 228 1.78 10.58 0.54
CA ARG A 228 0.52 10.11 1.10
C ARG A 228 0.29 10.61 2.52
N PHE A 229 1.32 10.56 3.38
CA PHE A 229 1.22 11.06 4.75
C PHE A 229 1.12 12.59 4.79
N ALA A 230 1.85 13.30 3.94
CA ALA A 230 1.73 14.76 3.82
C ALA A 230 0.32 15.20 3.39
N ASP A 231 -0.29 14.54 2.39
CA ASP A 231 -1.69 14.77 2.00
C ASP A 231 -2.65 14.44 3.16
N GLY A 232 -2.41 13.36 3.89
CA GLY A 232 -3.19 12.98 5.07
C GLY A 232 -3.17 14.05 6.16
N VAL A 233 -2.00 14.56 6.52
CA VAL A 233 -1.80 15.64 7.49
C VAL A 233 -2.53 16.92 7.04
N ASN A 234 -2.41 17.28 5.75
CA ASN A 234 -3.10 18.46 5.21
C ASN A 234 -4.62 18.30 5.28
N ARG A 235 -5.17 17.14 4.89
CA ARG A 235 -6.62 16.88 4.96
C ARG A 235 -7.16 16.85 6.39
N ALA A 236 -6.45 16.23 7.31
CA ALA A 236 -6.79 16.24 8.74
C ALA A 236 -6.72 17.69 9.30
N GLY A 237 -5.71 18.46 8.91
CA GLY A 237 -5.60 19.88 9.22
C GLY A 237 -6.75 20.72 8.66
N GLN A 238 -7.23 20.40 7.46
CA GLN A 238 -8.41 21.03 6.88
C GLN A 238 -9.69 20.70 7.68
N LEU A 239 -9.84 19.46 8.18
CA LEU A 239 -10.98 19.11 9.02
C LEU A 239 -11.04 19.97 10.30
N ARG A 240 -9.87 20.26 10.93
CA ARG A 240 -9.79 21.18 12.08
C ARG A 240 -10.36 22.54 11.75
N MET A 241 -9.93 23.12 10.65
CA MET A 241 -10.37 24.44 10.21
C MET A 241 -11.84 24.44 9.79
N LEU A 242 -12.26 23.45 8.98
CA LEU A 242 -13.62 23.37 8.44
C LEU A 242 -14.67 23.17 9.54
N SER A 243 -14.36 22.40 10.60
CA SER A 243 -15.26 22.24 11.75
C SER A 243 -15.61 23.59 12.39
N GLN A 244 -14.63 24.47 12.54
CA GLN A 244 -14.81 25.80 13.14
C GLN A 244 -15.48 26.78 12.16
N ARG A 245 -15.04 26.76 10.90
CA ARG A 245 -15.59 27.62 9.84
C ARG A 245 -17.08 27.33 9.61
N LEU A 246 -17.49 26.07 9.66
CA LEU A 246 -18.87 25.67 9.43
C LEU A 246 -19.81 26.30 10.47
N VAL A 247 -19.46 26.24 11.77
CA VAL A 247 -20.25 26.87 12.85
C VAL A 247 -20.25 28.38 12.72
N LYS A 248 -19.10 28.99 12.38
CA LYS A 248 -18.98 30.41 12.09
C LYS A 248 -19.96 30.86 10.98
N LEU A 249 -19.95 30.18 9.85
CA LEU A 249 -20.81 30.49 8.71
C LEU A 249 -22.30 30.32 9.05
N TYR A 250 -22.63 29.27 9.82
CA TYR A 250 -23.99 29.07 10.27
C TYR A 250 -24.46 30.12 11.28
N ALA A 251 -23.59 30.55 12.20
CA ALA A 251 -23.89 31.67 13.10
C ALA A 251 -24.12 32.99 12.33
N LEU A 252 -23.35 33.26 11.29
CA LEU A 252 -23.57 34.41 10.39
C LEU A 252 -24.92 34.32 9.67
N GLN A 253 -25.30 33.12 9.20
CA GLN A 253 -26.62 32.92 8.58
C GLN A 253 -27.78 33.28 9.54
N LEU A 254 -27.65 32.94 10.81
CA LEU A 254 -28.66 33.26 11.83
C LEU A 254 -28.67 34.76 12.19
N LEU A 255 -27.51 35.41 12.24
CA LEU A 255 -27.40 36.83 12.55
C LEU A 255 -27.78 37.75 11.38
N ARG A 256 -27.48 37.30 10.14
CA ARG A 256 -27.65 38.09 8.92
C ARG A 256 -28.32 37.26 7.82
N PRO A 257 -29.63 36.92 7.94
CA PRO A 257 -30.31 36.06 7.00
C PRO A 257 -30.27 36.56 5.54
N ASP A 258 -30.32 37.87 5.35
CA ASP A 258 -30.30 38.52 4.01
C ASP A 258 -28.92 38.40 3.30
N HIS A 259 -27.87 38.11 4.05
CA HIS A 259 -26.49 37.96 3.58
C HIS A 259 -25.94 36.58 3.94
N ALA A 260 -26.80 35.55 3.97
CA ALA A 260 -26.41 34.21 4.37
C ALA A 260 -25.35 33.57 3.45
N PRO A 261 -24.23 33.06 3.99
CA PRO A 261 -23.14 32.50 3.20
C PRO A 261 -23.42 31.07 2.72
N GLN A 262 -24.57 30.85 2.04
CA GLN A 262 -25.05 29.51 1.68
C GLN A 262 -24.08 28.73 0.79
N THR A 263 -23.42 29.39 -0.17
CA THR A 263 -22.45 28.77 -1.06
C THR A 263 -21.25 28.26 -0.28
N ALA A 264 -20.70 29.10 0.62
CA ALA A 264 -19.57 28.76 1.47
C ALA A 264 -19.90 27.62 2.45
N LEU A 265 -21.15 27.57 2.97
CA LEU A 265 -21.62 26.46 3.80
C LEU A 265 -21.67 25.14 3.04
N LYS A 266 -22.26 25.13 1.83
CA LYS A 266 -22.33 23.92 0.98
C LYS A 266 -20.94 23.43 0.61
N GLU A 267 -20.05 24.34 0.27
CA GLU A 267 -18.65 24.02 -0.06
C GLU A 267 -17.90 23.44 1.15
N ALA A 268 -18.05 24.03 2.34
CA ALA A 268 -17.44 23.50 3.55
C ALA A 268 -17.92 22.07 3.87
N VAL A 269 -19.22 21.82 3.75
CA VAL A 269 -19.79 20.45 3.92
C VAL A 269 -19.19 19.47 2.93
N LYS A 270 -19.14 19.83 1.63
CA LYS A 270 -18.57 18.99 0.59
C LYS A 270 -17.08 18.69 0.87
N ARG A 271 -16.30 19.71 1.22
CA ARG A 271 -14.86 19.53 1.52
C ARG A 271 -14.62 18.61 2.72
N ILE A 272 -15.47 18.62 3.76
CA ILE A 272 -15.37 17.67 4.87
C ILE A 272 -15.67 16.26 4.39
N ASP A 273 -16.74 16.05 3.61
CA ASP A 273 -17.10 14.75 3.04
C ASP A 273 -15.96 14.17 2.19
N ASP A 274 -15.40 14.99 1.29
CA ASP A 274 -14.31 14.61 0.39
C ASP A 274 -13.04 14.24 1.18
N ASN A 275 -12.66 15.05 2.19
CA ASN A 275 -11.49 14.79 3.02
C ASN A 275 -11.62 13.49 3.81
N LEU A 276 -12.77 13.24 4.45
CA LEU A 276 -13.00 12.00 5.19
C LEU A 276 -13.02 10.78 4.29
N THR A 277 -13.52 10.92 3.06
CA THR A 277 -13.53 9.83 2.07
C THR A 277 -12.11 9.45 1.67
N VAL A 278 -11.27 10.43 1.33
CA VAL A 278 -9.87 10.18 0.95
C VAL A 278 -9.05 9.64 2.13
N LEU A 279 -9.23 10.19 3.33
CA LEU A 279 -8.54 9.70 4.54
C LEU A 279 -8.91 8.23 4.83
N ARG A 280 -10.18 7.85 4.66
CA ARG A 280 -10.62 6.45 4.84
C ARG A 280 -10.01 5.50 3.82
N GLN A 281 -9.87 5.94 2.56
CA GLN A 281 -9.27 5.14 1.49
C GLN A 281 -7.76 4.95 1.66
N ASN A 282 -7.06 5.99 2.14
CA ASN A 282 -5.60 6.01 2.18
C ASN A 282 -5.01 5.41 3.47
N PHE A 283 -5.77 5.37 4.57
CA PHE A 283 -5.27 4.96 5.87
C PHE A 283 -6.11 3.82 6.46
N ALA A 284 -5.75 2.57 6.08
CA ALA A 284 -6.41 1.35 6.53
C ALA A 284 -5.77 0.74 7.80
N GLN A 285 -4.65 1.31 8.30
CA GLN A 285 -4.02 0.84 9.54
C GLN A 285 -5.02 0.98 10.70
N PRO A 286 -5.15 -0.04 11.58
CA PRO A 286 -6.21 -0.10 12.59
C PRO A 286 -6.34 1.16 13.45
N GLU A 287 -5.22 1.73 13.88
CA GLU A 287 -5.18 2.93 14.73
C GLU A 287 -5.68 4.17 14.00
N LEU A 288 -5.16 4.43 12.78
CA LEU A 288 -5.58 5.58 11.97
C LEU A 288 -7.02 5.41 11.47
N ALA A 289 -7.40 4.20 11.06
CA ALA A 289 -8.75 3.90 10.60
C ALA A 289 -9.80 4.12 11.71
N ALA A 290 -9.47 3.81 12.97
CA ALA A 290 -10.33 4.06 14.12
C ALA A 290 -10.57 5.57 14.32
N LEU A 291 -9.51 6.40 14.23
CA LEU A 291 -9.62 7.87 14.35
C LEU A 291 -10.44 8.48 13.21
N VAL A 292 -10.20 8.04 11.97
CA VAL A 292 -10.99 8.49 10.80
C VAL A 292 -12.47 8.10 10.96
N LYS A 293 -12.74 6.89 11.49
CA LYS A 293 -14.11 6.44 11.77
C LYS A 293 -14.79 7.31 12.83
N GLN A 294 -14.10 7.62 13.93
CA GLN A 294 -14.63 8.49 14.99
C GLN A 294 -14.94 9.90 14.46
N ALA A 295 -14.00 10.51 13.72
CA ALA A 295 -14.24 11.80 13.08
C ALA A 295 -15.44 11.74 12.11
N GLY A 296 -15.60 10.65 11.36
CA GLY A 296 -16.72 10.42 10.45
C GLY A 296 -18.07 10.29 11.15
N LEU A 297 -18.13 9.62 12.30
CA LEU A 297 -19.36 9.52 13.11
C LEU A 297 -19.78 10.88 13.67
N THR A 298 -18.86 11.60 14.31
CA THR A 298 -19.09 12.95 14.83
C THR A 298 -19.52 13.93 13.71
N TRP A 299 -18.88 13.82 12.54
CA TRP A 299 -19.30 14.59 11.37
C TRP A 299 -20.72 14.24 10.90
N GLY A 300 -21.09 12.97 10.88
CA GLY A 300 -22.43 12.52 10.53
C GLY A 300 -23.52 13.15 11.41
N GLU A 301 -23.29 13.19 12.72
CA GLU A 301 -24.18 13.81 13.70
C GLU A 301 -24.28 15.33 13.50
N LEU A 302 -23.14 16.01 13.36
CA LEU A 302 -23.08 17.45 13.10
C LEU A 302 -23.82 17.82 11.82
N LYS A 303 -23.59 17.08 10.72
CA LYS A 303 -24.23 17.28 9.42
C LYS A 303 -25.75 17.09 9.49
N GLN A 304 -26.20 16.07 10.21
CA GLN A 304 -27.64 15.84 10.41
C GLN A 304 -28.30 16.95 11.22
N ARG A 305 -27.62 17.47 12.26
CA ARG A 305 -28.12 18.57 13.07
C ARG A 305 -28.24 19.85 12.25
N LEU A 306 -27.23 20.19 11.47
CA LEU A 306 -27.24 21.37 10.60
C LEU A 306 -28.34 21.31 9.51
N LYS A 307 -28.64 20.12 8.98
CA LYS A 307 -29.74 19.94 8.02
C LYS A 307 -31.11 20.29 8.60
N ARG A 308 -31.30 20.17 9.91
CA ARG A 308 -32.54 20.54 10.61
C ARG A 308 -32.67 22.06 10.84
N GLN A 309 -31.69 22.83 10.41
CA GLN A 309 -31.63 24.29 10.59
C GLN A 309 -31.85 24.71 12.05
N PRO A 310 -30.96 24.30 12.97
CA PRO A 310 -31.13 24.56 14.40
C PRO A 310 -31.22 26.06 14.68
N PRO A 311 -32.17 26.47 15.56
CA PRO A 311 -32.28 27.86 15.95
C PRO A 311 -31.10 28.31 16.86
N ALA A 312 -31.00 29.60 17.12
CA ALA A 312 -29.89 30.19 17.88
C ALA A 312 -29.67 29.56 19.27
N HIS A 313 -30.75 29.13 19.96
CA HIS A 313 -30.62 28.51 21.29
C HIS A 313 -30.02 27.08 21.26
N GLU A 314 -30.03 26.40 20.10
CA GLU A 314 -29.40 25.08 19.92
C GLU A 314 -27.93 25.16 19.47
N MET A 315 -27.41 26.36 19.20
CA MET A 315 -26.06 26.53 18.69
C MET A 315 -24.96 26.00 19.64
N GLY A 316 -25.23 25.95 20.95
CA GLY A 316 -24.31 25.33 21.90
C GLY A 316 -24.10 23.82 21.64
N ALA A 317 -25.14 23.10 21.23
CA ALA A 317 -25.03 21.69 20.89
C ALA A 317 -24.36 21.46 19.53
N VAL A 318 -24.55 22.38 18.57
CA VAL A 318 -23.83 22.38 17.28
C VAL A 318 -22.33 22.63 17.50
N ASP A 319 -22.00 23.62 18.35
CA ASP A 319 -20.62 23.93 18.69
C ASP A 319 -19.92 22.79 19.41
N ALA A 320 -20.59 22.12 20.35
CA ALA A 320 -20.02 20.94 21.03
C ALA A 320 -19.63 19.82 20.07
N LEU A 321 -20.45 19.55 19.04
CA LEU A 321 -20.11 18.56 18.01
C LEU A 321 -18.94 19.02 17.12
N ALA A 322 -18.85 20.30 16.82
CA ALA A 322 -17.75 20.87 16.05
C ALA A 322 -16.43 20.85 16.84
N GLU A 323 -16.45 21.11 18.14
CA GLU A 323 -15.29 20.98 19.05
C GLU A 323 -14.86 19.50 19.17
N ALA A 324 -15.80 18.55 19.25
CA ALA A 324 -15.50 17.13 19.23
C ALA A 324 -14.84 16.71 17.91
N LEU A 325 -15.35 17.19 16.76
CA LEU A 325 -14.74 16.96 15.46
C LEU A 325 -13.33 17.55 15.36
N LEU A 326 -13.13 18.76 15.91
CA LEU A 326 -11.81 19.39 16.03
C LEU A 326 -10.85 18.50 16.83
N ALA A 327 -11.27 17.99 17.98
CA ALA A 327 -10.43 17.13 18.83
C ALA A 327 -10.02 15.83 18.10
N HIS A 328 -10.95 15.18 17.42
CA HIS A 328 -10.63 13.98 16.60
C HIS A 328 -9.67 14.31 15.45
N ALA A 329 -9.87 15.44 14.79
CA ALA A 329 -8.98 15.89 13.70
C ALA A 329 -7.57 16.27 14.21
N GLU A 330 -7.43 16.84 15.42
CA GLU A 330 -6.13 17.09 16.07
C GLU A 330 -5.40 15.78 16.37
N GLN A 331 -6.09 14.79 16.96
CA GLN A 331 -5.51 13.47 17.23
C GLN A 331 -5.06 12.79 15.94
N LEU A 332 -5.91 12.81 14.90
CA LEU A 332 -5.59 12.23 13.61
C LEU A 332 -4.37 12.91 12.97
N THR A 333 -4.30 14.24 13.00
CA THR A 333 -3.16 15.01 12.47
C THR A 333 -1.87 14.62 13.18
N SER A 334 -1.88 14.57 14.52
CA SER A 334 -0.73 14.21 15.34
C SER A 334 -0.24 12.77 15.07
N GLN A 335 -1.15 11.82 14.94
CA GLN A 335 -0.80 10.44 14.61
C GLN A 335 -0.23 10.29 13.19
N LEU A 336 -0.78 11.01 12.22
CA LEU A 336 -0.25 11.04 10.85
C LEU A 336 1.15 11.66 10.78
N GLU A 337 1.42 12.73 11.54
CA GLU A 337 2.75 13.35 11.65
C GLU A 337 3.77 12.37 12.24
N ASN A 338 3.41 11.70 13.33
CA ASN A 338 4.29 10.73 13.98
C ASN A 338 4.60 9.53 13.07
N ALA A 339 3.60 9.00 12.37
CA ALA A 339 3.75 7.89 11.44
C ALA A 339 4.52 8.26 10.16
N GLY A 340 4.45 9.53 9.73
CA GLY A 340 5.15 10.03 8.54
C GLY A 340 6.63 10.35 8.74
N SER A 341 7.19 10.14 9.95
CA SER A 341 8.61 10.36 10.32
C SER A 341 9.15 11.79 10.03
N ALA A 342 8.30 12.80 10.03
CA ALA A 342 8.65 14.12 9.53
C ALA A 342 8.67 15.21 10.62
N SER A 343 9.79 15.38 11.30
CA SER A 343 10.09 16.59 12.11
C SER A 343 10.02 17.92 11.32
N ARG A 344 9.98 17.82 9.98
CA ARG A 344 9.92 18.97 9.05
C ARG A 344 8.51 19.53 8.83
N LEU A 345 7.46 18.81 9.26
CA LEU A 345 6.08 19.25 9.11
C LEU A 345 5.62 20.26 10.20
N GLN A 346 6.44 20.55 11.20
CA GLN A 346 6.04 21.46 12.29
C GLN A 346 5.62 22.85 11.80
N VAL A 347 6.35 23.46 10.85
CA VAL A 347 6.03 24.80 10.33
C VAL A 347 4.74 24.76 9.50
N LEU A 348 4.56 23.72 8.68
CA LEU A 348 3.33 23.52 7.90
C LEU A 348 2.13 23.29 8.81
N ASN A 349 2.29 22.47 9.85
CA ASN A 349 1.24 22.24 10.84
C ASN A 349 0.90 23.53 11.59
N LEU A 350 1.91 24.33 11.96
CA LEU A 350 1.69 25.60 12.63
C LEU A 350 0.93 26.60 11.76
N ALA A 351 1.28 26.73 10.47
CA ALA A 351 0.53 27.55 9.52
C ALA A 351 -0.91 27.02 9.33
N GLY A 352 -1.07 25.68 9.24
CA GLY A 352 -2.38 25.03 9.21
C GLY A 352 -3.20 25.29 10.48
N ARG A 353 -2.57 25.32 11.64
CA ARG A 353 -3.21 25.62 12.92
C ARG A 353 -3.69 27.08 13.00
N GLN A 354 -2.97 28.01 12.40
CA GLN A 354 -3.40 29.41 12.31
C GLN A 354 -4.71 29.57 11.53
N ARG A 355 -4.90 28.80 10.45
CA ARG A 355 -6.19 28.78 9.73
C ARG A 355 -7.35 28.38 10.66
N MET A 356 -7.15 27.36 11.47
CA MET A 356 -8.17 26.89 12.43
C MET A 356 -8.40 27.93 13.53
N LEU A 357 -7.35 28.50 14.12
CA LEU A 357 -7.45 29.45 15.23
C LEU A 357 -8.17 30.75 14.84
N SER A 358 -7.93 31.27 13.61
CA SER A 358 -8.65 32.46 13.12
C SER A 358 -10.16 32.16 12.97
N GLN A 359 -10.54 30.98 12.44
CA GLN A 359 -11.95 30.60 12.31
C GLN A 359 -12.59 30.32 13.68
N ARG A 360 -11.85 29.71 14.63
CA ARG A 360 -12.31 29.43 15.99
C ARG A 360 -12.56 30.71 16.78
N PHE A 361 -11.67 31.71 16.68
CA PHE A 361 -11.88 33.02 17.29
C PHE A 361 -13.11 33.71 16.72
N ALA A 362 -13.24 33.79 15.39
CA ALA A 362 -14.40 34.40 14.72
C ALA A 362 -15.72 33.67 15.10
N LYS A 363 -15.70 32.32 15.16
CA LYS A 363 -16.85 31.53 15.62
C LYS A 363 -17.31 31.98 17.02
N PHE A 364 -16.43 32.05 18.00
CA PHE A 364 -16.80 32.40 19.36
C PHE A 364 -17.30 33.83 19.46
N ALA A 365 -16.74 34.78 18.71
CA ALA A 365 -17.25 36.14 18.65
C ALA A 365 -18.71 36.20 18.16
N LEU A 366 -19.04 35.43 17.10
CA LEU A 366 -20.40 35.40 16.56
C LEU A 366 -21.37 34.63 17.45
N LEU A 367 -20.94 33.55 18.11
CA LEU A 367 -21.75 32.84 19.08
C LEU A 367 -22.09 33.72 20.31
N GLN A 368 -21.16 34.60 20.73
CA GLN A 368 -21.42 35.57 21.76
C GLN A 368 -22.52 36.56 21.34
N ALA A 369 -22.50 37.04 20.10
CA ALA A 369 -23.56 37.92 19.57
C ALA A 369 -24.94 37.23 19.54
N LEU A 370 -24.97 35.93 19.17
CA LEU A 370 -26.22 35.14 19.16
C LEU A 370 -26.80 34.91 20.56
N ALA A 371 -25.96 34.79 21.58
CA ALA A 371 -26.41 34.47 22.94
C ALA A 371 -27.18 35.63 23.62
N LYS A 372 -27.22 36.86 23.06
CA LYS A 372 -27.96 38.06 23.50
C LYS A 372 -27.92 38.37 25.01
N SER A 373 -27.12 37.68 25.78
CA SER A 373 -27.05 37.85 27.23
C SER A 373 -25.61 37.64 27.67
N GLY A 374 -25.01 38.65 28.29
CA GLY A 374 -23.66 38.72 28.81
C GLY A 374 -23.16 37.57 29.72
N ARG A 375 -23.54 36.35 29.44
CA ARG A 375 -23.01 35.14 30.03
C ARG A 375 -21.91 34.55 29.14
N ALA A 376 -20.79 34.86 29.51
CA ALA A 376 -19.41 34.58 29.18
C ALA A 376 -19.02 33.09 28.97
N GLY A 377 -19.81 32.28 28.30
CA GLY A 377 -19.42 30.88 27.96
C GLY A 377 -18.35 30.79 26.86
N GLY A 378 -18.24 31.81 25.99
CA GLY A 378 -17.28 31.87 24.89
C GLY A 378 -15.97 32.60 25.20
N THR A 379 -15.90 33.40 26.27
CA THR A 379 -14.75 34.26 26.53
C THR A 379 -13.45 33.54 26.85
N ALA A 380 -13.49 32.42 27.58
CA ALA A 380 -12.28 31.64 27.89
C ALA A 380 -11.70 30.95 26.65
N ALA A 381 -12.53 30.30 25.85
CA ALA A 381 -12.11 29.62 24.63
C ALA A 381 -11.70 30.61 23.52
N MET A 382 -12.35 31.80 23.48
CA MET A 382 -11.99 32.87 22.58
C MET A 382 -10.62 33.47 22.97
N LEU A 383 -10.36 33.67 24.26
CA LEU A 383 -9.09 34.15 24.79
C LEU A 383 -7.98 33.16 24.54
N GLU A 384 -8.23 31.86 24.73
CA GLU A 384 -7.29 30.77 24.42
C GLU A 384 -6.93 30.75 22.92
N ALA A 385 -7.94 30.89 22.04
CA ALA A 385 -7.71 30.94 20.60
C ALA A 385 -6.87 32.16 20.21
N ARG A 386 -7.14 33.34 20.81
CA ARG A 386 -6.36 34.57 20.63
C ARG A 386 -4.90 34.37 21.04
N GLN A 387 -4.66 33.92 22.27
CA GLN A 387 -3.30 33.72 22.79
C GLN A 387 -2.52 32.71 21.98
N SER A 388 -3.16 31.60 21.60
CA SER A 388 -2.55 30.57 20.76
C SER A 388 -2.19 31.08 19.36
N PHE A 389 -3.06 31.89 18.74
CA PHE A 389 -2.80 32.54 17.47
C PHE A 389 -1.62 33.49 17.53
N GLU A 390 -1.63 34.41 18.50
CA GLU A 390 -0.60 35.45 18.68
C GLU A 390 0.78 34.83 19.00
N LYS A 391 0.81 33.76 19.83
CA LYS A 391 2.03 33.01 20.14
C LYS A 391 2.60 32.29 18.88
N ALA A 392 1.75 31.67 18.12
CA ALA A 392 2.17 30.98 16.89
C ALA A 392 2.60 31.96 15.80
N GLN A 393 1.93 33.12 15.68
CA GLN A 393 2.34 34.18 14.74
C GLN A 393 3.70 34.78 15.13
N HIS A 394 3.96 34.98 16.42
CA HIS A 394 5.27 35.44 16.90
C HIS A 394 6.37 34.40 16.53
N TYR A 395 6.12 33.15 16.72
CA TYR A 395 7.04 32.05 16.33
C TYR A 395 7.33 32.07 14.82
N LEU A 396 6.28 32.16 13.97
CA LEU A 396 6.42 32.19 12.52
C LEU A 396 7.23 33.38 12.01
N ASN A 397 7.12 34.55 12.66
CA ASN A 397 7.91 35.74 12.33
C ASN A 397 9.40 35.62 12.65
N ASN A 398 9.79 34.68 13.55
CA ASN A 398 11.17 34.53 14.03
C ASN A 398 11.89 33.30 13.42
N ILE A 399 11.22 32.58 12.53
CA ILE A 399 11.85 31.41 11.84
C ILE A 399 12.83 31.90 10.78
N PRO A 400 14.07 31.35 10.71
CA PRO A 400 15.07 31.74 9.71
C PRO A 400 14.76 31.33 8.26
N LEU A 401 13.58 30.75 8.00
CA LEU A 401 13.09 30.33 6.68
C LEU A 401 12.31 31.43 5.93
N SER A 402 12.49 32.70 6.28
CA SER A 402 11.71 33.82 5.75
C SER A 402 12.25 34.30 4.41
N THR A 403 11.50 34.04 3.34
CA THR A 403 11.65 34.76 2.06
C THR A 403 10.93 36.12 2.15
N PRO A 404 11.28 37.12 1.30
CA PRO A 404 10.55 38.40 1.24
C PRO A 404 9.03 38.20 1.06
N GLU A 405 8.60 37.20 0.30
CA GLU A 405 7.21 36.84 0.07
C GLU A 405 6.53 36.33 1.36
N ILE A 406 7.18 35.42 2.08
CA ILE A 406 6.71 34.93 3.39
C ILE A 406 6.57 36.12 4.37
N GLY A 407 7.55 37.05 4.39
CA GLY A 407 7.50 38.23 5.21
C GLY A 407 6.29 39.15 4.91
N GLN A 408 5.96 39.33 3.62
CA GLN A 408 4.79 40.09 3.19
C GLN A 408 3.48 39.39 3.61
N LEU A 409 3.36 38.08 3.43
CA LEU A 409 2.18 37.33 3.87
C LEU A 409 1.98 37.41 5.39
N LEU A 410 3.04 37.28 6.17
CA LEU A 410 2.98 37.44 7.64
C LEU A 410 2.58 38.84 8.08
N ALA A 411 3.04 39.89 7.38
CA ALA A 411 2.63 41.26 7.62
C ALA A 411 1.13 41.45 7.30
N THR A 412 0.65 40.92 6.19
CA THR A 412 -0.78 40.93 5.82
C THR A 412 -1.63 40.18 6.86
N ALA A 413 -1.19 39.00 7.29
CA ALA A 413 -1.87 38.27 8.36
C ALA A 413 -2.00 39.09 9.67
N LYS A 414 -0.97 39.82 10.01
CA LYS A 414 -1.00 40.71 11.20
C LYS A 414 -2.03 41.85 11.08
N LEU A 415 -2.19 42.42 9.89
CA LEU A 415 -3.20 43.45 9.62
C LEU A 415 -4.61 42.86 9.69
N ASP A 416 -4.85 41.73 9.03
CA ASP A 416 -6.16 41.06 9.03
C ASP A 416 -6.54 40.56 10.42
N TRP A 417 -5.56 40.09 11.21
CA TRP A 417 -5.80 39.75 12.62
C TRP A 417 -6.29 40.94 13.45
N ARG A 418 -5.68 42.11 13.27
CA ARG A 418 -6.14 43.33 13.95
C ARG A 418 -7.55 43.74 13.52
N ARG A 419 -7.88 43.61 12.23
CA ARG A 419 -9.23 43.81 11.71
C ARG A 419 -10.23 42.85 12.33
N LEU A 420 -9.87 41.56 12.45
CA LEU A 420 -10.69 40.57 13.10
C LEU A 420 -10.97 40.91 14.57
N LEU A 421 -9.95 41.34 15.33
CA LEU A 421 -10.12 41.77 16.72
C LEU A 421 -11.02 42.98 16.83
N ALA A 422 -10.80 44.00 16.00
CA ALA A 422 -11.63 45.22 15.99
C ALA A 422 -13.10 44.96 15.60
N GLY A 423 -13.32 44.01 14.67
CA GLY A 423 -14.67 43.51 14.33
C GLY A 423 -15.35 42.82 15.51
N ALA A 424 -14.60 42.01 16.24
CA ALA A 424 -15.10 41.29 17.42
C ALA A 424 -15.48 42.24 18.58
N GLU A 425 -14.75 43.33 18.77
CA GLU A 425 -15.12 44.37 19.77
C GLU A 425 -16.46 45.04 19.45
N ARG A 426 -16.87 45.04 18.17
CA ARG A 426 -18.14 45.62 17.70
C ARG A 426 -19.12 44.58 17.20
N ILE A 427 -19.05 43.38 17.73
CA ILE A 427 -19.79 42.19 17.21
C ILE A 427 -21.32 42.35 17.30
N GLU A 428 -21.82 43.18 18.17
CA GLU A 428 -23.26 43.49 18.29
C GLU A 428 -23.80 44.27 17.06
N LEU A 429 -22.92 44.93 16.31
CA LEU A 429 -23.28 45.71 15.13
C LEU A 429 -23.09 44.88 13.86
N ALA A 430 -23.98 45.01 12.87
CA ALA A 430 -23.90 44.34 11.58
C ALA A 430 -22.56 44.62 10.87
N ALA A 431 -22.00 45.82 11.03
CA ALA A 431 -20.69 46.20 10.52
C ALA A 431 -19.55 45.37 11.16
N GLY A 432 -19.61 45.15 12.49
CA GLY A 432 -18.63 44.34 13.21
C GLY A 432 -18.70 42.86 12.79
N GLN A 433 -19.91 42.34 12.61
CA GLN A 433 -20.12 40.96 12.10
C GLN A 433 -19.55 40.79 10.69
N GLY A 434 -19.75 41.78 9.79
CA GLY A 434 -19.18 41.75 8.43
C GLY A 434 -17.65 41.86 8.44
N GLU A 435 -17.07 42.64 9.37
CA GLU A 435 -15.62 42.72 9.53
C GLU A 435 -15.02 41.40 10.04
N VAL A 436 -15.67 40.74 11.02
CA VAL A 436 -15.27 39.38 11.49
C VAL A 436 -15.33 38.36 10.36
N GLU A 437 -16.38 38.41 9.54
CA GLU A 437 -16.50 37.52 8.35
C GLU A 437 -15.34 37.77 7.39
N SER A 438 -15.19 39.00 6.89
CA SER A 438 -14.21 39.33 5.86
C SER A 438 -12.77 39.12 6.31
N ALA A 439 -12.41 39.55 7.53
CA ALA A 439 -11.07 39.41 8.07
C ALA A 439 -10.71 37.95 8.35
N SER A 440 -11.64 37.14 8.83
CA SER A 440 -11.38 35.68 9.05
C SER A 440 -11.22 34.91 7.73
N GLU A 441 -11.93 35.28 6.67
CA GLU A 441 -11.73 34.67 5.33
C GLU A 441 -10.42 35.14 4.68
N ALA A 442 -10.05 36.41 4.85
CA ALA A 442 -8.74 36.93 4.40
C ALA A 442 -7.58 36.19 5.09
N LEU A 443 -7.64 36.01 6.41
CA LEU A 443 -6.66 35.22 7.17
C LEU A 443 -6.57 33.75 6.65
N LEU A 444 -7.70 33.13 6.33
CA LEU A 444 -7.71 31.79 5.76
C LEU A 444 -6.91 31.75 4.45
N SER A 445 -7.17 32.67 3.53
CA SER A 445 -6.46 32.76 2.24
C SER A 445 -4.96 33.02 2.43
N VAL A 446 -4.58 33.96 3.32
CA VAL A 446 -3.18 34.30 3.59
C VAL A 446 -2.43 33.08 4.16
N PHE A 447 -3.00 32.34 5.10
CA PHE A 447 -2.35 31.15 5.65
C PHE A 447 -2.37 29.94 4.72
N GLU A 448 -3.27 29.87 3.74
CA GLU A 448 -3.19 28.90 2.65
C GLU A 448 -1.98 29.18 1.75
N GLN A 449 -1.79 30.44 1.35
CA GLN A 449 -0.62 30.87 0.57
C GLN A 449 0.68 30.70 1.35
N LEU A 450 0.68 31.05 2.62
CA LEU A 450 1.84 30.90 3.51
C LEU A 450 2.26 29.42 3.64
N SER A 451 1.30 28.52 3.76
CA SER A 451 1.58 27.08 3.79
C SER A 451 2.24 26.60 2.50
N ALA A 452 1.75 27.05 1.34
CA ALA A 452 2.35 26.72 0.04
C ALA A 452 3.76 27.32 -0.12
N SER A 453 3.99 28.55 0.31
CA SER A 453 5.31 29.21 0.26
C SER A 453 6.33 28.54 1.19
N TYR A 454 5.92 28.09 2.40
CA TYR A 454 6.79 27.30 3.28
C TYR A 454 7.12 25.94 2.70
N GLU A 455 6.14 25.27 2.09
CA GLU A 455 6.35 24.00 1.41
C GLU A 455 7.40 24.12 0.30
N THR A 456 7.28 25.16 -0.53
CA THR A 456 8.23 25.46 -1.62
C THR A 456 9.61 25.80 -1.06
N SER A 457 9.70 26.63 -0.01
CA SER A 457 10.98 27.04 0.59
C SER A 457 11.71 25.86 1.24
N MET A 458 10.98 24.96 1.91
CA MET A 458 11.58 23.74 2.48
C MET A 458 12.09 22.79 1.38
N GLN A 459 11.42 22.73 0.24
CA GLN A 459 11.87 21.93 -0.90
C GLN A 459 13.19 22.46 -1.50
N MET A 460 13.37 23.78 -1.56
CA MET A 460 14.61 24.42 -2.04
C MET A 460 15.82 24.14 -1.14
N LEU A 461 15.61 24.02 0.17
CA LEU A 461 16.68 23.73 1.14
C LEU A 461 17.09 22.26 1.21
N MET A 462 16.34 21.38 0.52
CA MET A 462 16.59 19.94 0.49
C MET A 462 17.20 19.45 -0.84
N GLY A 463 17.35 20.31 -1.83
CA GLY A 463 18.07 20.08 -3.10
C GLY A 463 19.47 20.56 -3.03
#